data_145d6ecfa909856e43a41a62db2442c6
#
_entry.id   145d6ecfa909856e43a41a62db2442c6
#
_cell.length_a   1.000
_cell.length_b   1.000
_cell.length_c   1.000
_cell.angle_alpha   90.00
_cell.angle_beta   90.00
_cell.angle_gamma   90.00
#
_symmetry.space_group_name_H-M   'P 1'
#
loop_
_entity.id
_entity.type
_entity.pdbx_description
1 polymer ?
#
loop_
_entity_poly.entity_id
_entity_poly.type
_entity_poly.pdbx_seq_one_letter_code
_entity_poly.pdbx_strand_id
1 'polypeptide(L)'
;MMHCVSSYPLSAENVNFNKMRELNKYFKEIGYSGHYSGIEDAKIAICLGAKYVEKHFTIDKSLPGRDNKFAIDEKELLELNNFRDIFLKMNIDKGLDLQECEKDIYNNYRGRWSKN
;
A
#
# COMPACT_ATOMS: atom_id res chain seq x y z
N MET A 1 -10.94 -1.92 -13.12
CA MET A 1 -11.92 -1.10 -12.32
C MET A 1 -11.14 -0.26 -11.31
N MET A 2 -11.51 1.02 -11.10
CA MET A 2 -10.89 1.90 -10.10
C MET A 2 -11.84 2.14 -8.93
N HIS A 3 -11.34 1.97 -7.69
CA HIS A 3 -12.02 2.48 -6.50
C HIS A 3 -11.65 3.96 -6.35
N CYS A 4 -12.63 4.81 -6.26
CA CYS A 4 -12.49 6.26 -6.09
C CYS A 4 -13.59 6.80 -5.17
N VAL A 5 -13.24 7.77 -4.33
CA VAL A 5 -14.19 8.60 -3.58
C VAL A 5 -13.92 10.06 -3.94
N SER A 6 -14.90 10.70 -4.59
CA SER A 6 -14.76 12.07 -5.11
C SER A 6 -15.05 13.10 -4.02
N SER A 7 -14.12 13.28 -3.11
CA SER A 7 -14.08 14.32 -2.08
C SER A 7 -12.66 14.87 -1.98
N TYR A 8 -12.48 16.20 -1.94
CA TYR A 8 -11.19 16.88 -2.15
C TYR A 8 -10.94 17.95 -1.09
N PRO A 9 -10.05 17.73 -0.09
CA PRO A 9 -9.40 16.47 0.24
C PRO A 9 -10.38 15.45 0.82
N LEU A 10 -10.00 14.17 0.77
CA LEU A 10 -10.75 13.09 1.38
C LEU A 10 -10.29 12.86 2.82
N SER A 11 -11.19 12.75 3.78
CA SER A 11 -10.84 12.35 5.15
C SER A 11 -10.63 10.83 5.24
N ALA A 12 -9.80 10.38 6.20
CA ALA A 12 -9.39 8.99 6.32
C ALA A 12 -10.56 8.02 6.51
N GLU A 13 -11.55 8.39 7.32
CA GLU A 13 -12.75 7.58 7.60
C GLU A 13 -13.64 7.37 6.37
N ASN A 14 -13.51 8.22 5.35
CA ASN A 14 -14.32 8.16 4.13
C ASN A 14 -13.63 7.43 2.96
N VAL A 15 -12.39 6.96 3.13
CA VAL A 15 -11.65 6.22 2.08
C VAL A 15 -12.37 4.94 1.66
N ASN A 16 -12.98 4.25 2.62
CA ASN A 16 -13.82 3.07 2.38
C ASN A 16 -13.13 1.94 1.59
N PHE A 17 -12.01 1.45 2.07
CA PHE A 17 -11.30 0.32 1.44
C PHE A 17 -12.10 -0.99 1.40
N ASN A 18 -13.17 -1.12 2.18
CA ASN A 18 -14.08 -2.27 2.06
C ASN A 18 -14.71 -2.36 0.67
N LYS A 19 -15.02 -1.21 0.04
CA LYS A 19 -15.51 -1.18 -1.33
C LYS A 19 -14.47 -1.75 -2.31
N MET A 20 -13.18 -1.48 -2.10
CA MET A 20 -12.12 -2.06 -2.92
C MET A 20 -12.03 -3.58 -2.75
N ARG A 21 -12.18 -4.11 -1.53
CA ARG A 21 -12.25 -5.55 -1.27
C ARG A 21 -13.43 -6.21 -1.95
N GLU A 22 -14.60 -5.56 -1.93
CA GLU A 22 -15.77 -6.07 -2.65
C GLU A 22 -15.55 -6.08 -4.17
N LEU A 23 -14.97 -5.03 -4.75
CA LEU A 23 -14.66 -4.97 -6.17
C LEU A 23 -13.71 -6.09 -6.63
N ASN A 24 -12.76 -6.50 -5.78
CA ASN A 24 -11.83 -7.61 -6.05
C ASN A 24 -12.54 -8.96 -6.28
N LYS A 25 -13.78 -9.13 -5.82
CA LYS A 25 -14.57 -10.34 -6.06
C LYS A 25 -15.11 -10.44 -7.49
N TYR A 26 -15.22 -9.31 -8.18
CA TYR A 26 -15.86 -9.19 -9.50
C TYR A 26 -14.88 -8.85 -10.61
N PHE A 27 -13.74 -8.23 -10.28
CA PHE A 27 -12.79 -7.73 -11.26
C PHE A 27 -11.40 -8.28 -10.99
N LYS A 28 -10.76 -8.80 -12.04
CA LYS A 28 -9.41 -9.38 -11.97
C LYS A 28 -8.33 -8.36 -11.60
N GLU A 29 -8.52 -7.11 -12.03
CA GLU A 29 -7.60 -6.02 -11.77
C GLU A 29 -8.34 -4.80 -11.23
N ILE A 30 -7.86 -4.32 -10.09
CA ILE A 30 -8.40 -3.15 -9.41
C ILE A 30 -7.33 -2.10 -9.25
N GLY A 31 -7.70 -0.86 -9.47
CA GLY A 31 -6.93 0.31 -9.14
C GLY A 31 -7.56 1.13 -8.02
N TYR A 32 -6.81 2.09 -7.54
CA TYR A 32 -7.22 3.06 -6.53
C TYR A 32 -6.91 4.47 -7.00
N SER A 33 -7.88 5.38 -6.94
CA SER A 33 -7.72 6.81 -7.17
C SER A 33 -7.95 7.54 -5.84
N GLY A 34 -6.85 8.09 -5.28
CA GLY A 34 -6.79 8.58 -3.92
C GLY A 34 -6.76 10.11 -3.81
N HIS A 35 -7.64 10.66 -2.96
CA HIS A 35 -7.76 12.10 -2.69
C HIS A 35 -7.48 12.46 -1.23
N TYR A 36 -6.97 11.51 -0.45
CA TYR A 36 -6.42 11.75 0.89
C TYR A 36 -5.14 12.59 0.79
N SER A 37 -4.95 13.51 1.73
CA SER A 37 -3.74 14.33 1.81
C SER A 37 -2.59 13.49 2.37
N GLY A 38 -1.59 13.18 1.56
CA GLY A 38 -0.48 12.27 1.89
C GLY A 38 -0.52 10.98 1.07
N ILE A 39 0.21 9.95 1.50
CA ILE A 39 0.42 8.71 0.75
C ILE A 39 -0.06 7.44 1.48
N GLU A 40 -0.63 7.56 2.67
CA GLU A 40 -1.04 6.44 3.50
C GLU A 40 -2.15 5.63 2.83
N ASP A 41 -3.11 6.30 2.22
CA ASP A 41 -4.18 5.67 1.44
C ASP A 41 -3.61 4.85 0.27
N ALA A 42 -2.64 5.39 -0.44
CA ALA A 42 -1.97 4.73 -1.56
C ALA A 42 -1.17 3.50 -1.10
N LYS A 43 -0.46 3.58 0.03
CA LYS A 43 0.24 2.44 0.66
C LYS A 43 -0.74 1.32 1.02
N ILE A 44 -1.86 1.66 1.64
CA ILE A 44 -2.89 0.68 2.00
C ILE A 44 -3.50 0.04 0.73
N ALA A 45 -3.77 0.83 -0.31
CA ALA A 45 -4.28 0.33 -1.57
C ALA A 45 -3.31 -0.68 -2.22
N ILE A 46 -2.00 -0.41 -2.20
CA ILE A 46 -0.96 -1.34 -2.67
C ILE A 46 -1.03 -2.66 -1.88
N CYS A 47 -1.09 -2.59 -0.54
CA CYS A 47 -1.21 -3.77 0.31
C CYS A 47 -2.48 -4.58 0.04
N LEU A 48 -3.56 -3.93 -0.37
CA LEU A 48 -4.82 -4.57 -0.76
C LEU A 48 -4.84 -5.08 -2.20
N GLY A 49 -3.71 -4.99 -2.92
CA GLY A 49 -3.55 -5.56 -4.25
C GLY A 49 -3.93 -4.63 -5.40
N ALA A 50 -3.98 -3.31 -5.18
CA ALA A 50 -4.17 -2.36 -6.26
C ALA A 50 -3.07 -2.53 -7.33
N LYS A 51 -3.48 -2.70 -8.59
CA LYS A 51 -2.56 -2.77 -9.74
C LYS A 51 -2.17 -1.40 -10.25
N TYR A 52 -3.02 -0.42 -10.00
CA TYR A 52 -2.83 0.96 -10.42
C TYR A 52 -3.20 1.86 -9.26
N VAL A 53 -2.36 2.87 -8.99
CA VAL A 53 -2.62 3.91 -8.00
C VAL A 53 -2.52 5.25 -8.70
N GLU A 54 -3.55 6.06 -8.54
CA GLU A 54 -3.63 7.42 -9.06
C GLU A 54 -3.69 8.41 -7.90
N LYS A 55 -2.88 9.44 -7.95
CA LYS A 55 -2.85 10.55 -6.99
C LYS A 55 -2.64 11.87 -7.75
N HIS A 56 -3.24 12.94 -7.26
CA HIS A 56 -2.87 14.29 -7.67
C HIS A 56 -1.39 14.54 -7.34
N PHE A 57 -0.66 15.10 -8.29
CA PHE A 57 0.78 15.41 -8.15
C PHE A 57 1.02 16.90 -8.35
N THR A 58 1.92 17.48 -7.57
CA THR A 58 2.37 18.86 -7.71
C THR A 58 3.88 18.97 -7.52
N ILE A 59 4.48 19.92 -8.22
CA ILE A 59 5.88 20.29 -8.02
C ILE A 59 6.06 21.22 -6.80
N ASP A 60 4.98 21.90 -6.39
CA ASP A 60 4.98 22.80 -5.23
C ASP A 60 3.55 22.96 -4.69
N LYS A 61 3.35 22.54 -3.43
CA LYS A 61 2.04 22.61 -2.74
C LYS A 61 1.59 24.06 -2.46
N SER A 62 2.48 25.05 -2.57
CA SER A 62 2.17 26.46 -2.38
C SER A 62 1.61 27.13 -3.65
N LEU A 63 1.71 26.48 -4.81
CA LEU A 63 1.16 27.00 -6.04
C LEU A 63 -0.35 27.24 -5.96
N PRO A 64 -0.88 28.27 -6.62
CA PRO A 64 -2.31 28.50 -6.68
C PRO A 64 -3.00 27.33 -7.38
N GLY A 65 -4.09 26.88 -6.79
CA GLY A 65 -4.88 25.78 -7.31
C GLY A 65 -5.55 25.00 -6.20
N ARG A 66 -6.76 24.58 -6.42
CA ARG A 66 -7.57 23.89 -5.42
C ARG A 66 -6.91 22.60 -4.95
N ASP A 67 -6.29 21.88 -5.86
CA ASP A 67 -5.82 20.52 -5.65
C ASP A 67 -4.37 20.44 -5.21
N ASN A 68 -3.57 21.51 -5.38
CA ASN A 68 -2.15 21.54 -5.00
C ASN A 68 -1.91 21.25 -3.52
N LYS A 69 -2.81 21.67 -2.64
CA LYS A 69 -2.66 21.54 -1.19
C LYS A 69 -2.66 20.09 -0.68
N PHE A 70 -3.40 19.20 -1.37
CA PHE A 70 -3.49 17.78 -1.00
C PHE A 70 -2.80 16.85 -2.00
N ALA A 71 -2.31 17.38 -3.12
CA ALA A 71 -1.50 16.63 -4.07
C ALA A 71 -0.20 16.13 -3.41
N ILE A 72 0.30 15.00 -3.87
CA ILE A 72 1.61 14.52 -3.46
C ILE A 72 2.71 15.25 -4.20
N ASP A 73 3.86 15.43 -3.57
CA ASP A 73 5.05 15.99 -4.17
C ASP A 73 6.05 14.91 -4.62
N GLU A 74 7.22 15.34 -5.14
CA GLU A 74 8.28 14.44 -5.60
C GLU A 74 8.79 13.51 -4.49
N LYS A 75 8.95 14.03 -3.27
CA LYS A 75 9.44 13.25 -2.12
C LYS A 75 8.44 12.18 -1.72
N GLU A 76 7.18 12.54 -1.64
CA GLU A 76 6.09 11.62 -1.31
C GLU A 76 5.92 10.55 -2.41
N LEU A 77 6.08 10.92 -3.69
CA LEU A 77 6.07 9.97 -4.80
C LEU A 77 7.23 8.98 -4.72
N LEU A 78 8.44 9.47 -4.41
CA LEU A 78 9.63 8.62 -4.22
C LEU A 78 9.44 7.67 -3.04
N GLU A 79 8.92 8.16 -1.92
CA GLU A 79 8.61 7.34 -0.75
C GLU A 79 7.59 6.24 -1.08
N LEU A 80 6.54 6.58 -1.81
CA LEU A 80 5.53 5.62 -2.23
C LEU A 80 6.10 4.53 -3.15
N ASN A 81 6.98 4.91 -4.10
CA ASN A 81 7.66 3.96 -4.96
C ASN A 81 8.58 3.02 -4.17
N ASN A 82 9.37 3.55 -3.23
CA ASN A 82 10.23 2.74 -2.38
C ASN A 82 9.40 1.77 -1.51
N PHE A 83 8.29 2.24 -0.96
CA PHE A 83 7.36 1.39 -0.21
C PHE A 83 6.83 0.24 -1.08
N ARG A 84 6.37 0.54 -2.30
CA ARG A 84 5.89 -0.48 -3.26
C ARG A 84 6.96 -1.54 -3.52
N ASP A 85 8.18 -1.12 -3.79
CA ASP A 85 9.28 -2.04 -4.13
C ASP A 85 9.65 -2.96 -2.96
N ILE A 86 9.66 -2.43 -1.74
CA ILE A 86 9.88 -3.20 -0.52
C ILE A 86 8.70 -4.16 -0.29
N PHE A 87 7.46 -3.67 -0.40
CA PHE A 87 6.27 -4.49 -0.23
C PHE A 87 6.26 -5.68 -1.20
N LEU A 88 6.55 -5.45 -2.48
CA LEU A 88 6.58 -6.52 -3.48
C LEU A 88 7.61 -7.60 -3.16
N LYS A 89 8.77 -7.21 -2.63
CA LYS A 89 9.81 -8.17 -2.19
C LYS A 89 9.36 -8.97 -0.96
N MET A 90 8.69 -8.33 -0.01
CA MET A 90 8.19 -8.98 1.21
C MET A 90 6.96 -9.84 0.97
N ASN A 91 6.18 -9.53 -0.07
CA ASN A 91 4.93 -10.22 -0.40
C ASN A 91 5.12 -11.37 -1.38
N ILE A 92 6.34 -11.89 -1.54
CA ILE A 92 6.61 -13.08 -2.35
C ILE A 92 6.10 -14.31 -1.59
N ASP A 93 5.23 -15.09 -2.24
CA ASP A 93 4.79 -16.36 -1.69
C ASP A 93 5.96 -17.36 -1.66
N LYS A 94 6.30 -17.81 -0.47
CA LYS A 94 7.34 -18.83 -0.20
C LYS A 94 6.75 -20.17 0.28
N GLY A 95 5.42 -20.29 0.24
CA GLY A 95 4.73 -21.44 0.80
C GLY A 95 4.71 -21.44 2.33
N LEU A 96 4.35 -22.58 2.90
CA LEU A 96 4.22 -22.76 4.35
C LEU A 96 5.40 -23.54 4.95
N ASP A 97 6.29 -24.09 4.12
CA ASP A 97 7.41 -24.89 4.58
C ASP A 97 8.54 -24.03 5.17
N LEU A 98 9.39 -24.69 5.96
CA LEU A 98 10.59 -24.08 6.51
C LEU A 98 11.46 -23.51 5.41
N GLN A 99 11.73 -22.23 5.45
CA GLN A 99 12.56 -21.56 4.47
C GLN A 99 14.06 -21.84 4.70
N GLU A 100 14.85 -21.77 3.64
CA GLU A 100 16.29 -22.00 3.69
C GLU A 100 16.99 -21.11 4.74
N CYS A 101 16.61 -19.84 4.84
CA CYS A 101 17.18 -18.89 5.79
C CYS A 101 16.88 -19.22 7.28
N GLU A 102 15.92 -20.09 7.54
CA GLU A 102 15.53 -20.50 8.90
C GLU A 102 16.28 -21.76 9.37
N LYS A 103 16.91 -22.51 8.46
CA LYS A 103 17.48 -23.83 8.76
C LYS A 103 18.54 -23.79 9.86
N ASP A 104 19.39 -22.77 9.89
CA ASP A 104 20.40 -22.63 10.93
C ASP A 104 19.75 -22.47 12.32
N ILE A 105 18.78 -21.57 12.43
CA ILE A 105 18.06 -21.35 13.69
C ILE A 105 17.27 -22.58 14.09
N TYR A 106 16.60 -23.22 13.13
CA TYR A 106 15.83 -24.44 13.39
C TYR A 106 16.71 -25.57 13.92
N ASN A 107 17.89 -25.81 13.31
CA ASN A 107 18.80 -26.90 13.69
C ASN A 107 19.52 -26.63 15.01
N ASN A 108 19.96 -25.40 15.25
CA ASN A 108 20.85 -25.08 16.36
C ASN A 108 20.16 -24.52 17.61
N TYR A 109 18.92 -23.99 17.47
CA TYR A 109 18.25 -23.28 18.56
C TYR A 109 16.87 -23.85 18.90
N ARG A 110 16.36 -24.81 18.14
CA ARG A 110 15.08 -25.45 18.39
C ARG A 110 15.07 -26.11 19.78
N GLY A 111 14.01 -25.85 20.53
CA GLY A 111 13.81 -26.50 21.85
C GLY A 111 14.56 -25.89 23.02
N ARG A 112 15.36 -24.83 22.83
CA ARG A 112 16.06 -24.17 23.94
C ARG A 112 15.13 -23.58 25.00
N TRP A 113 13.89 -23.26 24.63
CA TRP A 113 12.90 -22.64 25.50
C TRP A 113 11.82 -23.62 25.98
N SER A 114 11.88 -24.88 25.56
CA SER A 114 10.95 -25.94 25.96
C SER A 114 11.59 -26.83 27.06
N LYS A 115 12.20 -26.24 28.05
CA LYS A 115 12.54 -26.99 29.29
C LYS A 115 11.29 -26.96 30.17
N ASN A 116 10.59 -28.11 30.23
CA ASN A 116 9.76 -28.47 31.37
C ASN A 116 10.62 -28.55 32.60
#